data_b7078421609c915f088b22c073f928a6
#
_entry.id   b7078421609c915f088b22c073f928a6
#
_cell.length_a   1.000
_cell.length_b   1.000
_cell.length_c   1.000
_cell.angle_alpha   90.00
_cell.angle_beta   90.00
_cell.angle_gamma   90.00
#
_symmetry.space_group_name_H-M   'P 1'
#
loop_
_entity.id
_entity.type
_entity.pdbx_description
1 polymer ?
#
loop_
_entity_poly.entity_id
_entity_poly.type
_entity_poly.pdbx_seq_one_letter_code
_entity_poly.pdbx_strand_id
1 'polypeptide(L)'
;MPSNSAVKLSDVTAGYERSILFAGLSLEINAGQFTGIVGPTACGKTTLLKVMLGVHPVIAGSIRLHDAPAGRLRPNAVGYVPQLGGTDGHFPVTVEEVITMGLYTNGRIWPWLSKKERGRIQTIAHRLGILDCLRHPVGNLSGGQRQRAFLARALINNPKLLILDEPTSGVDIRTQHEILHLLNDINAEGITIVLTTHDLNAVASHLPWVICFNRGVVAQGRPNEIFTNEILTRTYGGDIVIVKHQGHLLIANSTPLNFADDNKW
;
A
#
# COMPACT_ATOMS: atom_id res chain seq x y z
N MET A 1 -27.27 -11.82 -1.23
CA MET A 1 -26.77 -10.62 -1.93
C MET A 1 -25.31 -10.85 -2.22
N PRO A 2 -24.78 -10.51 -3.41
CA PRO A 2 -23.33 -10.59 -3.61
C PRO A 2 -22.64 -9.74 -2.54
N SER A 3 -21.60 -10.27 -1.91
CA SER A 3 -20.84 -9.50 -0.92
C SER A 3 -20.17 -8.33 -1.62
N ASN A 4 -20.31 -7.12 -1.08
CA ASN A 4 -19.63 -5.93 -1.63
C ASN A 4 -18.16 -5.90 -1.19
N SER A 5 -17.57 -7.07 -0.96
CA SER A 5 -16.22 -7.24 -0.43
C SER A 5 -15.21 -7.32 -1.55
N ALA A 6 -14.20 -6.42 -1.53
CA ALA A 6 -13.05 -6.50 -2.43
C ALA A 6 -12.02 -7.52 -1.93
N VAL A 7 -11.81 -7.60 -0.61
CA VAL A 7 -10.89 -8.53 0.04
C VAL A 7 -11.57 -9.14 1.25
N LYS A 8 -11.58 -10.48 1.35
CA LYS A 8 -12.07 -11.21 2.51
C LYS A 8 -11.10 -12.31 2.90
N LEU A 9 -10.60 -12.22 4.12
CA LEU A 9 -9.84 -13.27 4.79
C LEU A 9 -10.73 -13.89 5.85
N SER A 10 -10.76 -15.22 5.92
CA SER A 10 -11.52 -15.99 6.91
C SER A 10 -10.61 -16.99 7.59
N ASP A 11 -10.37 -16.78 8.88
CA ASP A 11 -9.55 -17.60 9.78
C ASP A 11 -8.16 -17.95 9.22
N VAL A 12 -7.52 -16.97 8.56
CA VAL A 12 -6.26 -17.17 7.85
C VAL A 12 -5.10 -17.29 8.83
N THR A 13 -4.34 -18.37 8.70
CA THR A 13 -3.06 -18.61 9.39
C THR A 13 -1.95 -18.60 8.35
N ALA A 14 -0.93 -17.77 8.56
CA ALA A 14 0.21 -17.67 7.66
C ALA A 14 1.51 -17.37 8.43
N GLY A 15 2.65 -17.75 7.82
CA GLY A 15 3.96 -17.56 8.38
C GLY A 15 5.06 -18.08 7.45
N TYR A 16 6.28 -18.20 7.95
CA TYR A 16 7.44 -18.66 7.21
C TYR A 16 8.01 -19.91 7.87
N GLU A 17 8.24 -20.97 7.09
CA GLU A 17 8.85 -22.24 7.51
C GLU A 17 8.31 -22.77 8.85
N ARG A 18 8.96 -22.43 9.98
CA ARG A 18 8.62 -22.90 11.32
C ARG A 18 7.99 -21.84 12.22
N SER A 19 7.76 -20.62 11.70
CA SER A 19 7.25 -19.48 12.47
C SER A 19 5.90 -19.02 11.95
N ILE A 20 4.85 -19.16 12.76
CA ILE A 20 3.54 -18.56 12.49
C ILE A 20 3.65 -17.06 12.76
N LEU A 21 3.32 -16.26 11.77
CA LEU A 21 3.34 -14.81 11.88
C LEU A 21 2.01 -14.26 12.41
N PHE A 22 0.90 -14.80 11.91
CA PHE A 22 -0.45 -14.55 12.44
C PHE A 22 -1.32 -15.79 12.26
N ALA A 23 -2.28 -15.99 13.17
CA ALA A 23 -3.17 -17.13 13.20
C ALA A 23 -4.63 -16.68 13.38
N GLY A 24 -5.55 -17.35 12.68
CA GLY A 24 -6.99 -17.10 12.80
C GLY A 24 -7.41 -15.69 12.35
N LEU A 25 -6.67 -15.08 11.43
CA LEU A 25 -6.91 -13.72 10.99
C LEU A 25 -8.16 -13.65 10.11
N SER A 26 -9.15 -12.88 10.56
CA SER A 26 -10.34 -12.55 9.76
C SER A 26 -10.38 -11.05 9.51
N LEU A 27 -10.54 -10.65 8.23
CA LEU A 27 -10.50 -9.27 7.78
C LEU A 27 -11.35 -9.10 6.54
N GLU A 28 -12.12 -8.03 6.47
CA GLU A 28 -12.91 -7.68 5.29
C GLU A 28 -12.68 -6.22 4.88
N ILE A 29 -12.44 -5.99 3.58
CA ILE A 29 -12.29 -4.67 2.98
C ILE A 29 -13.33 -4.55 1.88
N ASN A 30 -14.16 -3.52 1.94
CA ASN A 30 -15.25 -3.31 0.99
C ASN A 30 -14.75 -2.78 -0.36
N ALA A 31 -15.50 -3.07 -1.43
CA ALA A 31 -15.23 -2.50 -2.75
C ALA A 31 -15.35 -0.97 -2.72
N GLY A 32 -14.42 -0.30 -3.39
CA GLY A 32 -14.32 1.16 -3.41
C GLY A 32 -13.74 1.77 -2.13
N GLN A 33 -13.38 0.99 -1.13
CA GLN A 33 -12.78 1.50 0.10
C GLN A 33 -11.31 1.87 -0.10
N PHE A 34 -10.86 2.98 0.49
CA PHE A 34 -9.45 3.35 0.60
C PHE A 34 -8.98 3.08 2.03
N THR A 35 -8.11 2.08 2.20
CA THR A 35 -7.71 1.55 3.51
C THR A 35 -6.20 1.62 3.69
N GLY A 36 -5.76 2.20 4.79
CA GLY A 36 -4.37 2.12 5.27
C GLY A 36 -4.19 1.00 6.29
N ILE A 37 -3.13 0.22 6.18
CA ILE A 37 -2.72 -0.75 7.20
C ILE A 37 -1.49 -0.19 7.90
N VAL A 38 -1.62 0.10 9.19
CA VAL A 38 -0.56 0.66 10.03
C VAL A 38 -0.15 -0.32 11.12
N GLY A 39 1.10 -0.25 11.53
CA GLY A 39 1.64 -1.11 12.59
C GLY A 39 3.16 -1.07 12.61
N PRO A 40 3.80 -1.64 13.64
CA PRO A 40 5.24 -1.59 13.81
C PRO A 40 5.99 -2.28 12.66
N THR A 41 7.27 -1.98 12.55
CA THR A 41 8.16 -2.67 11.60
C THR A 41 8.19 -4.17 11.91
N ALA A 42 8.24 -5.01 10.89
CA ALA A 42 8.27 -6.47 10.99
C ALA A 42 7.03 -7.12 11.65
N CYS A 43 5.91 -6.41 11.89
CA CYS A 43 4.68 -7.01 12.42
C CYS A 43 3.93 -7.89 11.40
N GLY A 44 4.35 -7.91 10.11
CA GLY A 44 3.77 -8.76 9.08
C GLY A 44 2.90 -8.06 8.04
N LYS A 45 2.92 -6.71 7.93
CA LYS A 45 2.13 -5.95 6.94
C LYS A 45 2.38 -6.42 5.50
N THR A 46 3.64 -6.46 5.08
CA THR A 46 4.04 -6.95 3.73
C THR A 46 3.60 -8.39 3.50
N THR A 47 3.71 -9.25 4.53
CA THR A 47 3.24 -10.64 4.43
C THR A 47 1.71 -10.69 4.28
N LEU A 48 0.98 -9.86 5.03
CA LEU A 48 -0.47 -9.75 4.89
C LEU A 48 -0.86 -9.32 3.46
N LEU A 49 -0.18 -8.34 2.86
CA LEU A 49 -0.41 -7.96 1.46
C LEU A 49 -0.11 -9.14 0.50
N LYS A 50 1.00 -9.86 0.70
CA LYS A 50 1.34 -11.04 -0.11
C LYS A 50 0.32 -12.17 0.04
N VAL A 51 -0.23 -12.35 1.24
CA VAL A 51 -1.33 -13.29 1.51
C VAL A 51 -2.60 -12.86 0.77
N MET A 52 -2.99 -11.57 0.84
CA MET A 52 -4.11 -11.03 0.08
C MET A 52 -3.94 -11.27 -1.43
N LEU A 53 -2.73 -11.09 -1.96
CA LEU A 53 -2.42 -11.34 -3.37
C LEU A 53 -2.42 -12.84 -3.76
N GLY A 54 -2.47 -13.75 -2.78
CA GLY A 54 -2.36 -15.18 -3.02
C GLY A 54 -0.96 -15.64 -3.46
N VAL A 55 0.07 -14.79 -3.29
CA VAL A 55 1.47 -15.13 -3.62
C VAL A 55 2.24 -15.69 -2.43
N HIS A 56 1.71 -15.54 -1.21
CA HIS A 56 2.23 -16.19 -0.01
C HIS A 56 1.28 -17.32 0.40
N PRO A 57 1.77 -18.55 0.63
CA PRO A 57 0.92 -19.67 1.00
C PRO A 57 0.28 -19.45 2.38
N VAL A 58 -0.95 -19.93 2.54
CA VAL A 58 -1.65 -19.99 3.83
C VAL A 58 -1.59 -21.40 4.40
N ILE A 59 -1.41 -21.50 5.71
CA ILE A 59 -1.39 -22.76 6.45
C ILE A 59 -2.83 -23.21 6.69
N ALA A 60 -3.75 -22.28 6.97
CA ALA A 60 -5.16 -22.54 7.20
C ALA A 60 -6.00 -21.31 6.80
N GLY A 61 -7.31 -21.51 6.67
CA GLY A 61 -8.27 -20.47 6.30
C GLY A 61 -8.44 -20.28 4.80
N SER A 62 -9.13 -19.22 4.41
CA SER A 62 -9.41 -18.93 3.01
C SER A 62 -9.33 -17.45 2.70
N ILE A 63 -8.99 -17.14 1.44
CA ILE A 63 -8.88 -15.78 0.91
C ILE A 63 -9.76 -15.65 -0.31
N ARG A 64 -10.58 -14.62 -0.34
CA ARG A 64 -11.41 -14.26 -1.50
C ARG A 64 -11.12 -12.82 -1.90
N LEU A 65 -11.00 -12.59 -3.21
CA LEU A 65 -10.88 -11.28 -3.81
C LEU A 65 -12.03 -11.12 -4.82
N HIS A 66 -12.87 -10.08 -4.64
CA HIS A 66 -14.08 -9.88 -5.46
C HIS A 66 -14.87 -11.18 -5.65
N ASP A 67 -15.16 -11.88 -4.54
CA ASP A 67 -15.91 -13.16 -4.49
C ASP A 67 -15.24 -14.37 -5.17
N ALA A 68 -14.05 -14.20 -5.77
CA ALA A 68 -13.26 -15.30 -6.30
C ALA A 68 -12.14 -15.72 -5.31
N PRO A 69 -11.78 -17.02 -5.23
CA PRO A 69 -10.59 -17.44 -4.50
C PRO A 69 -9.34 -16.72 -5.01
N ALA A 70 -8.45 -16.26 -4.12
CA ALA A 70 -7.29 -15.44 -4.48
C ALA A 70 -6.41 -16.06 -5.58
N GLY A 71 -6.21 -17.37 -5.61
CA GLY A 71 -5.43 -18.07 -6.64
C GLY A 71 -6.14 -18.23 -8.02
N ARG A 72 -7.38 -17.76 -8.19
CA ARG A 72 -8.17 -17.87 -9.43
C ARG A 72 -8.57 -16.52 -10.04
N LEU A 73 -7.92 -15.46 -9.63
CA LEU A 73 -8.18 -14.13 -10.19
C LEU A 73 -7.75 -14.03 -11.64
N ARG A 74 -8.48 -13.21 -12.41
CA ARG A 74 -7.97 -12.76 -13.70
C ARG A 74 -6.70 -11.96 -13.49
N PRO A 75 -5.65 -12.14 -14.31
CA PRO A 75 -4.35 -11.48 -14.12
C PRO A 75 -4.40 -9.96 -13.96
N ASN A 76 -5.48 -9.33 -14.46
CA ASN A 76 -5.64 -7.86 -14.48
C ASN A 76 -6.57 -7.34 -13.35
N ALA A 77 -7.06 -8.20 -12.47
CA ALA A 77 -8.02 -7.80 -11.44
C ALA A 77 -7.38 -6.99 -10.31
N VAL A 78 -6.07 -7.18 -10.07
CA VAL A 78 -5.32 -6.56 -8.98
C VAL A 78 -4.06 -5.90 -9.52
N GLY A 79 -3.85 -4.63 -9.18
CA GLY A 79 -2.58 -3.92 -9.33
C GLY A 79 -1.76 -4.03 -8.05
N TYR A 80 -0.47 -4.28 -8.18
CA TYR A 80 0.44 -4.35 -7.03
C TYR A 80 1.68 -3.47 -7.22
N VAL A 81 1.95 -2.65 -6.23
CA VAL A 81 3.17 -1.86 -6.12
C VAL A 81 3.94 -2.33 -4.89
N PRO A 82 5.07 -3.02 -5.06
CA PRO A 82 5.92 -3.43 -3.95
C PRO A 82 6.64 -2.22 -3.35
N GLN A 83 7.14 -2.40 -2.12
CA GLN A 83 8.04 -1.44 -1.50
C GLN A 83 9.28 -1.24 -2.40
N LEU A 84 9.53 -0.01 -2.81
CA LEU A 84 10.68 0.38 -3.63
C LEU A 84 11.91 0.59 -2.75
N GLY A 85 12.36 -0.46 -2.06
CA GLY A 85 13.62 -0.46 -1.31
C GLY A 85 14.77 -0.66 -2.27
N GLY A 86 15.75 0.27 -2.26
CA GLY A 86 17.12 0.06 -2.76
C GLY A 86 17.26 -0.66 -4.10
N THR A 87 16.39 -0.38 -5.08
CA THR A 87 16.68 -0.83 -6.44
C THR A 87 17.97 -0.17 -6.87
N ASP A 88 19.03 -0.98 -7.02
CA ASP A 88 20.30 -0.56 -7.58
C ASP A 88 20.02 0.32 -8.80
N GLY A 89 20.50 1.57 -8.77
CA GLY A 89 20.26 2.56 -9.81
C GLY A 89 20.80 2.16 -11.20
N HIS A 90 21.24 0.92 -11.33
CA HIS A 90 21.83 0.34 -12.53
C HIS A 90 20.87 -0.48 -13.38
N PHE A 91 19.56 -0.55 -13.01
CA PHE A 91 18.62 -1.29 -13.85
C PHE A 91 18.29 -0.48 -15.12
N PRO A 92 18.75 -0.91 -16.30
CA PRO A 92 18.75 -0.09 -17.54
C PRO A 92 17.41 -0.02 -18.25
N VAL A 93 16.30 -0.18 -17.51
CA VAL A 93 14.94 -0.12 -18.10
C VAL A 93 14.39 1.30 -18.05
N THR A 94 13.69 1.68 -19.11
CA THR A 94 12.98 2.95 -19.21
C THR A 94 11.63 2.90 -18.50
N VAL A 95 11.04 4.07 -18.23
CA VAL A 95 9.68 4.18 -17.70
C VAL A 95 8.65 3.50 -18.59
N GLU A 96 8.76 3.66 -19.93
CA GLU A 96 7.89 3.01 -20.89
C GLU A 96 7.95 1.49 -20.78
N GLU A 97 9.13 0.92 -20.61
CA GLU A 97 9.31 -0.53 -20.43
C GLU A 97 8.71 -1.02 -19.11
N VAL A 98 8.91 -0.27 -18.00
CA VAL A 98 8.28 -0.59 -16.71
C VAL A 98 6.76 -0.61 -16.83
N ILE A 99 6.15 0.41 -17.46
CA ILE A 99 4.69 0.44 -17.65
C ILE A 99 4.25 -0.72 -18.54
N THR A 100 5.03 -1.02 -19.60
CA THR A 100 4.79 -2.13 -20.52
C THR A 100 4.74 -3.48 -19.80
N MET A 101 5.59 -3.69 -18.78
CA MET A 101 5.53 -4.92 -17.97
C MET A 101 4.16 -5.17 -17.37
N GLY A 102 3.40 -4.13 -17.07
CA GLY A 102 2.01 -4.24 -16.60
C GLY A 102 1.05 -4.85 -17.64
N LEU A 103 1.36 -4.76 -18.93
CA LEU A 103 0.54 -5.32 -20.00
C LEU A 103 0.77 -6.82 -20.22
N TYR A 104 1.89 -7.38 -19.74
CA TYR A 104 2.29 -8.77 -19.95
C TYR A 104 1.62 -9.78 -19.00
N THR A 105 0.33 -9.70 -18.80
CA THR A 105 -0.37 -10.55 -17.82
C THR A 105 -0.89 -11.88 -18.41
N ASN A 106 -0.78 -12.12 -19.73
CA ASN A 106 -1.43 -13.26 -20.39
C ASN A 106 -0.48 -14.08 -21.30
N GLY A 107 0.77 -14.29 -20.90
CA GLY A 107 1.68 -15.17 -21.67
C GLY A 107 2.06 -14.60 -23.05
N ARG A 108 1.98 -13.30 -23.24
CA ARG A 108 2.34 -12.64 -24.47
C ARG A 108 3.85 -12.77 -24.71
N ILE A 109 4.22 -13.40 -25.81
CA ILE A 109 5.62 -13.68 -26.21
C ILE A 109 6.19 -12.54 -27.08
N TRP A 110 5.37 -11.58 -27.53
CA TRP A 110 5.76 -10.60 -28.54
C TRP A 110 6.25 -9.27 -27.95
N PRO A 111 7.49 -8.82 -28.26
CA PRO A 111 8.09 -7.63 -27.63
C PRO A 111 7.56 -6.29 -28.21
N TRP A 112 6.82 -6.29 -29.30
CA TRP A 112 6.39 -5.06 -29.97
C TRP A 112 5.05 -4.55 -29.43
N LEU A 113 5.02 -3.28 -29.01
CA LEU A 113 3.80 -2.60 -28.61
C LEU A 113 2.94 -2.25 -29.83
N SER A 114 1.67 -2.60 -29.80
CA SER A 114 0.69 -2.11 -30.76
C SER A 114 0.46 -0.60 -30.60
N LYS A 115 -0.06 0.08 -31.63
CA LYS A 115 -0.43 1.50 -31.57
C LYS A 115 -1.41 1.79 -30.41
N LYS A 116 -2.35 0.88 -30.16
CA LYS A 116 -3.33 0.98 -29.06
C LYS A 116 -2.64 0.92 -27.71
N GLU A 117 -1.68 0.04 -27.49
CA GLU A 117 -0.95 -0.09 -26.22
C GLU A 117 -0.06 1.11 -25.96
N ARG A 118 0.65 1.62 -26.97
CA ARG A 118 1.40 2.87 -26.84
C ARG A 118 0.49 4.03 -26.45
N GLY A 119 -0.70 4.14 -27.04
CA GLY A 119 -1.68 5.14 -26.64
C GLY A 119 -2.10 5.01 -25.18
N ARG A 120 -2.34 3.77 -24.68
CA ARG A 120 -2.65 3.52 -23.26
C ARG A 120 -1.50 3.94 -22.34
N ILE A 121 -0.25 3.62 -22.71
CA ILE A 121 0.95 4.02 -21.94
C ILE A 121 1.04 5.54 -21.86
N GLN A 122 0.88 6.23 -22.99
CA GLN A 122 0.89 7.70 -23.02
C GLN A 122 -0.22 8.30 -22.14
N THR A 123 -1.44 7.77 -22.23
CA THR A 123 -2.58 8.22 -21.43
C THR A 123 -2.31 8.07 -19.92
N ILE A 124 -1.85 6.90 -19.48
CA ILE A 124 -1.56 6.69 -18.05
C ILE A 124 -0.36 7.52 -17.58
N ALA A 125 0.67 7.65 -18.40
CA ALA A 125 1.84 8.46 -18.09
C ALA A 125 1.49 9.94 -17.97
N HIS A 126 0.64 10.47 -18.87
CA HIS A 126 0.12 11.84 -18.80
C HIS A 126 -0.70 12.04 -17.51
N ARG A 127 -1.64 11.14 -17.23
CA ARG A 127 -2.47 11.17 -16.02
C ARG A 127 -1.63 11.23 -14.74
N LEU A 128 -0.52 10.50 -14.69
CA LEU A 128 0.35 10.43 -13.51
C LEU A 128 1.48 11.49 -13.54
N GLY A 129 1.51 12.40 -14.53
CA GLY A 129 2.50 13.46 -14.63
C GLY A 129 3.93 13.00 -14.89
N ILE A 130 4.10 11.92 -15.66
CA ILE A 130 5.41 11.32 -16.01
C ILE A 130 5.58 11.10 -17.53
N LEU A 131 4.78 11.80 -18.35
CA LEU A 131 4.83 11.63 -19.81
C LEU A 131 6.23 11.93 -20.35
N ASP A 132 6.85 13.01 -19.88
CA ASP A 132 8.17 13.44 -20.32
C ASP A 132 9.30 12.50 -19.86
N CYS A 133 8.99 11.62 -18.90
CA CYS A 133 9.93 10.66 -18.35
C CYS A 133 9.94 9.31 -19.09
N LEU A 134 9.03 9.06 -20.04
CA LEU A 134 8.82 7.74 -20.64
C LEU A 134 10.12 7.10 -21.17
N ARG A 135 11.02 7.92 -21.74
CA ARG A 135 12.30 7.45 -22.32
C ARG A 135 13.46 7.46 -21.33
N HIS A 136 13.26 7.98 -20.11
CA HIS A 136 14.30 8.02 -19.12
C HIS A 136 14.46 6.67 -18.42
N PRO A 137 15.68 6.25 -18.09
CA PRO A 137 15.92 5.11 -17.22
C PRO A 137 15.28 5.34 -15.84
N VAL A 138 14.63 4.33 -15.29
CA VAL A 138 13.95 4.43 -13.99
C VAL A 138 14.93 4.76 -12.85
N GLY A 139 16.18 4.34 -12.97
CA GLY A 139 17.24 4.68 -12.02
C GLY A 139 17.54 6.18 -11.91
N ASN A 140 17.28 6.96 -12.97
CA ASN A 140 17.56 8.40 -13.03
C ASN A 140 16.39 9.26 -12.53
N LEU A 141 15.28 8.67 -12.13
CA LEU A 141 14.09 9.38 -11.69
C LEU A 141 14.21 9.81 -10.22
N SER A 142 13.53 10.91 -9.87
CA SER A 142 13.24 11.23 -8.47
C SER A 142 12.41 10.12 -7.82
N GLY A 143 12.42 10.03 -6.48
CA GLY A 143 11.61 9.05 -5.74
C GLY A 143 10.12 9.10 -6.13
N GLY A 144 9.56 10.31 -6.22
CA GLY A 144 8.17 10.52 -6.62
C GLY A 144 7.87 10.12 -8.06
N GLN A 145 8.76 10.46 -9.01
CA GLN A 145 8.61 10.04 -10.41
C GLN A 145 8.69 8.51 -10.55
N ARG A 146 9.61 7.88 -9.82
CA ARG A 146 9.76 6.43 -9.79
C ARG A 146 8.50 5.77 -9.23
N GLN A 147 7.97 6.29 -8.12
CA GLN A 147 6.72 5.81 -7.54
C GLN A 147 5.55 5.90 -8.53
N ARG A 148 5.42 7.03 -9.23
CA ARG A 148 4.39 7.23 -10.28
C ARG A 148 4.56 6.27 -11.45
N ALA A 149 5.79 5.90 -11.84
CA ALA A 149 6.06 4.92 -12.88
C ALA A 149 5.56 3.50 -12.49
N PHE A 150 5.81 3.09 -11.23
CA PHE A 150 5.30 1.81 -10.73
C PHE A 150 3.78 1.82 -10.51
N LEU A 151 3.20 2.96 -10.13
CA LEU A 151 1.74 3.14 -10.12
C LEU A 151 1.16 3.01 -11.53
N ALA A 152 1.78 3.62 -12.54
CA ALA A 152 1.35 3.49 -13.93
C ALA A 152 1.34 2.01 -14.39
N ARG A 153 2.40 1.27 -14.04
CA ARG A 153 2.48 -0.17 -14.30
C ARG A 153 1.33 -0.94 -13.66
N ALA A 154 0.99 -0.62 -12.41
CA ALA A 154 -0.07 -1.31 -11.69
C ALA A 154 -1.47 -0.96 -12.24
N LEU A 155 -1.66 0.27 -12.73
CA LEU A 155 -2.94 0.81 -13.19
C LEU A 155 -3.22 0.59 -14.67
N ILE A 156 -2.23 0.24 -15.51
CA ILE A 156 -2.37 0.17 -16.98
C ILE A 156 -3.50 -0.78 -17.44
N ASN A 157 -3.86 -1.75 -16.64
CA ASN A 157 -4.92 -2.71 -16.91
C ASN A 157 -6.26 -2.40 -16.23
N ASN A 158 -6.42 -1.20 -15.65
CA ASN A 158 -7.62 -0.77 -14.94
C ASN A 158 -8.07 -1.79 -13.87
N PRO A 159 -7.22 -2.11 -12.87
CA PRO A 159 -7.55 -3.05 -11.83
C PRO A 159 -8.71 -2.53 -10.97
N LYS A 160 -9.50 -3.44 -10.38
CA LYS A 160 -10.53 -3.09 -9.39
C LYS A 160 -9.98 -2.94 -7.98
N LEU A 161 -8.80 -3.51 -7.73
CA LEU A 161 -8.10 -3.47 -6.45
C LEU A 161 -6.64 -3.09 -6.70
N LEU A 162 -6.17 -2.07 -5.98
CA LEU A 162 -4.78 -1.63 -5.97
C LEU A 162 -4.19 -1.87 -4.59
N ILE A 163 -3.14 -2.67 -4.50
CA ILE A 163 -2.40 -2.98 -3.28
C ILE A 163 -1.02 -2.33 -3.37
N LEU A 164 -0.65 -1.55 -2.33
CA LEU A 164 0.61 -0.82 -2.31
C LEU A 164 1.35 -1.09 -0.98
N ASP A 165 2.60 -1.46 -1.10
CA ASP A 165 3.46 -1.68 0.07
C ASP A 165 4.38 -0.48 0.28
N GLU A 166 4.10 0.31 1.32
CA GLU A 166 4.80 1.56 1.70
C GLU A 166 5.04 2.52 0.51
N PRO A 167 3.97 2.97 -0.20
CA PRO A 167 4.10 3.72 -1.45
C PRO A 167 4.73 5.12 -1.27
N THR A 168 4.87 5.60 -0.05
CA THR A 168 5.45 6.91 0.27
C THR A 168 6.77 6.82 1.01
N SER A 169 7.35 5.62 1.13
CA SER A 169 8.64 5.44 1.79
C SER A 169 9.78 6.05 0.97
N GLY A 170 10.66 6.78 1.65
CA GLY A 170 11.86 7.36 1.03
C GLY A 170 11.63 8.55 0.10
N VAL A 171 10.46 9.18 0.14
CA VAL A 171 10.18 10.45 -0.52
C VAL A 171 10.01 11.58 0.50
N ASP A 172 10.21 12.84 0.06
CA ASP A 172 9.97 14.01 0.90
C ASP A 172 8.48 14.20 1.22
N ILE A 173 8.18 15.00 2.26
CA ILE A 173 6.81 15.22 2.77
C ILE A 173 5.88 15.76 1.67
N ARG A 174 6.34 16.69 0.83
CA ARG A 174 5.52 17.26 -0.25
C ARG A 174 5.15 16.19 -1.27
N THR A 175 6.12 15.42 -1.72
CA THR A 175 5.91 14.29 -2.66
C THR A 175 4.99 13.24 -2.05
N GLN A 176 5.10 12.94 -0.75
CA GLN A 176 4.20 12.05 -0.03
C GLN A 176 2.74 12.52 -0.11
N HIS A 177 2.48 13.81 0.20
CA HIS A 177 1.14 14.40 0.08
C HIS A 177 0.61 14.30 -1.36
N GLU A 178 1.43 14.64 -2.36
CA GLU A 178 1.04 14.53 -3.77
C GLU A 178 0.66 13.10 -4.17
N ILE A 179 1.40 12.09 -3.70
CA ILE A 179 1.08 10.66 -3.96
C ILE A 179 -0.22 10.27 -3.28
N LEU A 180 -0.47 10.68 -2.03
CA LEU A 180 -1.70 10.35 -1.31
C LEU A 180 -2.92 11.04 -1.94
N HIS A 181 -2.81 12.28 -2.39
CA HIS A 181 -3.85 12.94 -3.17
C HIS A 181 -4.15 12.22 -4.47
N LEU A 182 -3.12 11.84 -5.23
CA LEU A 182 -3.28 11.05 -6.45
C LEU A 182 -4.00 9.72 -6.19
N LEU A 183 -3.68 9.04 -5.08
CA LEU A 183 -4.39 7.81 -4.69
C LEU A 183 -5.85 8.07 -4.31
N ASN A 184 -6.16 9.19 -3.67
CA ASN A 184 -7.55 9.60 -3.41
C ASN A 184 -8.34 9.81 -4.72
N ASP A 185 -7.73 10.48 -5.71
CA ASP A 185 -8.37 10.69 -7.03
C ASP A 185 -8.62 9.35 -7.73
N ILE A 186 -7.67 8.42 -7.67
CA ILE A 186 -7.81 7.06 -8.22
C ILE A 186 -8.92 6.28 -7.49
N ASN A 187 -9.03 6.42 -6.16
CA ASN A 187 -10.09 5.78 -5.38
C ASN A 187 -11.47 6.35 -5.72
N ALA A 188 -11.58 7.67 -5.95
CA ALA A 188 -12.83 8.32 -6.34
C ALA A 188 -13.41 7.77 -7.66
N GLU A 189 -12.59 7.15 -8.51
CA GLU A 189 -13.04 6.44 -9.71
C GLU A 189 -13.58 5.02 -9.43
N GLY A 190 -13.67 4.62 -8.15
CA GLY A 190 -14.22 3.35 -7.71
C GLY A 190 -13.19 2.22 -7.56
N ILE A 191 -11.89 2.50 -7.70
CA ILE A 191 -10.83 1.51 -7.46
C ILE A 191 -10.66 1.34 -5.94
N THR A 192 -10.73 0.11 -5.44
CA THR A 192 -10.41 -0.21 -4.05
C THR A 192 -8.90 -0.07 -3.84
N ILE A 193 -8.49 0.63 -2.78
CA ILE A 193 -7.08 0.82 -2.48
C ILE A 193 -6.75 0.29 -1.09
N VAL A 194 -5.69 -0.52 -1.01
CA VAL A 194 -5.09 -0.98 0.23
C VAL A 194 -3.61 -0.60 0.22
N LEU A 195 -3.17 0.18 1.19
CA LEU A 195 -1.76 0.50 1.34
C LEU A 195 -1.25 0.17 2.73
N THR A 196 0.03 -0.15 2.84
CA THR A 196 0.75 -0.18 4.12
C THR A 196 1.54 1.11 4.29
N THR A 197 1.64 1.57 5.53
CA THR A 197 2.52 2.69 5.90
C THR A 197 2.87 2.62 7.37
N HIS A 198 3.95 3.29 7.75
CA HIS A 198 4.32 3.54 9.15
C HIS A 198 4.04 4.99 9.60
N ASP A 199 3.62 5.86 8.67
CA ASP A 199 3.32 7.27 8.96
C ASP A 199 1.87 7.45 9.39
N LEU A 200 1.66 7.52 10.71
CA LEU A 200 0.34 7.70 11.31
C LEU A 200 -0.27 9.08 11.03
N ASN A 201 0.57 10.12 10.91
CA ASN A 201 0.10 11.48 10.63
C ASN A 201 -0.43 11.60 9.20
N ALA A 202 0.26 11.00 8.24
CA ALA A 202 -0.22 10.93 6.87
C ALA A 202 -1.54 10.17 6.75
N VAL A 203 -1.67 9.04 7.49
CA VAL A 203 -2.93 8.27 7.56
C VAL A 203 -4.06 9.11 8.17
N ALA A 204 -3.81 9.77 9.29
CA ALA A 204 -4.80 10.59 9.98
C ALA A 204 -5.34 11.73 9.10
N SER A 205 -4.50 12.27 8.22
CA SER A 205 -4.85 13.43 7.37
C SER A 205 -5.48 13.06 6.03
N HIS A 206 -5.16 11.88 5.47
CA HIS A 206 -5.49 11.56 4.08
C HIS A 206 -6.36 10.33 3.89
N LEU A 207 -6.39 9.38 4.83
CA LEU A 207 -7.06 8.12 4.61
C LEU A 207 -8.43 8.07 5.31
N PRO A 208 -9.49 7.63 4.61
CA PRO A 208 -10.82 7.53 5.21
C PRO A 208 -10.98 6.33 6.16
N TRP A 209 -10.14 5.30 5.99
CA TRP A 209 -10.21 4.08 6.79
C TRP A 209 -8.82 3.54 7.12
N VAL A 210 -8.66 2.98 8.31
CA VAL A 210 -7.39 2.44 8.77
C VAL A 210 -7.59 1.14 9.55
N ILE A 211 -6.61 0.24 9.42
CA ILE A 211 -6.48 -1.01 10.15
C ILE A 211 -5.18 -0.91 10.96
N CYS A 212 -5.28 -0.93 12.28
CA CYS A 212 -4.16 -1.09 13.19
C CYS A 212 -3.81 -2.58 13.26
N PHE A 213 -2.60 -2.93 12.83
CA PHE A 213 -2.18 -4.32 12.66
C PHE A 213 -0.87 -4.62 13.42
N ASN A 214 -0.92 -5.65 14.26
CA ASN A 214 0.27 -6.21 14.92
C ASN A 214 0.09 -7.73 15.07
N ARG A 215 0.55 -8.50 14.09
CA ARG A 215 0.33 -9.96 13.97
C ARG A 215 -1.15 -10.37 13.97
N GLY A 216 -2.05 -9.41 13.88
CA GLY A 216 -3.50 -9.53 13.90
C GLY A 216 -4.13 -8.14 13.81
N VAL A 217 -5.42 -8.07 13.55
CA VAL A 217 -6.16 -6.80 13.60
C VAL A 217 -6.36 -6.40 15.05
N VAL A 218 -5.78 -5.26 15.45
CA VAL A 218 -5.97 -4.67 16.79
C VAL A 218 -7.25 -3.84 16.82
N ALA A 219 -7.44 -3.00 15.79
CA ALA A 219 -8.63 -2.19 15.59
C ALA A 219 -8.75 -1.80 14.11
N GLN A 220 -9.97 -1.46 13.66
CA GLN A 220 -10.21 -0.88 12.34
C GLN A 220 -11.36 0.13 12.39
N GLY A 221 -11.26 1.19 11.60
CA GLY A 221 -12.26 2.26 11.58
C GLY A 221 -11.71 3.54 10.94
N ARG A 222 -12.40 4.65 11.18
CA ARG A 222 -11.90 5.97 10.77
C ARG A 222 -10.75 6.39 11.69
N PRO A 223 -9.70 7.08 11.18
CA PRO A 223 -8.57 7.50 12.00
C PRO A 223 -8.98 8.24 13.28
N ASN A 224 -9.92 9.20 13.19
CA ASN A 224 -10.36 9.98 14.36
C ASN A 224 -11.05 9.14 15.46
N GLU A 225 -11.59 7.98 15.11
CA GLU A 225 -12.31 7.07 16.02
C GLU A 225 -11.35 6.11 16.70
N ILE A 226 -10.40 5.54 15.92
CA ILE A 226 -9.57 4.45 16.41
C ILE A 226 -8.14 4.87 16.82
N PHE A 227 -7.67 6.05 16.43
CA PHE A 227 -6.40 6.56 16.93
C PHE A 227 -6.60 7.11 18.33
N THR A 228 -6.56 6.19 19.29
CA THR A 228 -6.55 6.45 20.73
C THR A 228 -5.23 5.97 21.32
N ASN A 229 -4.82 6.55 22.46
CA ASN A 229 -3.60 6.11 23.15
C ASN A 229 -3.63 4.61 23.43
N GLU A 230 -4.77 4.06 23.86
CA GLU A 230 -4.95 2.64 24.14
C GLU A 230 -4.70 1.77 22.89
N ILE A 231 -5.36 2.07 21.77
CA ILE A 231 -5.24 1.27 20.54
C ILE A 231 -3.82 1.38 19.97
N LEU A 232 -3.25 2.59 19.95
CA LEU A 232 -1.90 2.78 19.43
C LEU A 232 -0.84 2.14 20.34
N THR A 233 -0.97 2.23 21.67
CA THR A 233 -0.09 1.51 22.61
C THR A 233 -0.18 0.00 22.42
N ARG A 234 -1.38 -0.57 22.25
CA ARG A 234 -1.55 -1.99 21.95
C ARG A 234 -0.95 -2.38 20.59
N THR A 235 -0.99 -1.48 19.61
CA THR A 235 -0.49 -1.74 18.26
C THR A 235 1.04 -1.68 18.22
N TYR A 236 1.64 -0.65 18.83
CA TYR A 236 3.07 -0.35 18.70
C TYR A 236 3.91 -0.77 19.90
N GLY A 237 3.29 -1.06 21.04
CA GLY A 237 3.99 -1.54 22.26
C GLY A 237 4.74 -0.45 23.01
N GLY A 238 4.48 0.83 22.74
CA GLY A 238 5.14 1.98 23.36
C GLY A 238 4.17 3.13 23.63
N ASP A 239 4.58 4.07 24.46
CA ASP A 239 3.77 5.25 24.76
C ASP A 239 3.72 6.19 23.55
N ILE A 240 2.53 6.37 23.01
CA ILE A 240 2.26 7.28 21.90
C ILE A 240 1.39 8.42 22.44
N VAL A 241 1.80 9.64 22.16
CA VAL A 241 1.03 10.83 22.51
C VAL A 241 0.23 11.30 21.31
N ILE A 242 -1.07 11.47 21.52
CA ILE A 242 -2.00 12.00 20.51
C ILE A 242 -2.41 13.39 20.94
N VAL A 243 -2.13 14.39 20.13
CA VAL A 243 -2.58 15.76 20.31
C VAL A 243 -3.70 16.05 19.32
N LYS A 244 -4.88 16.42 19.82
CA LYS A 244 -6.00 16.87 18.99
C LYS A 244 -6.03 18.38 18.99
N HIS A 245 -5.84 18.99 17.82
CA HIS A 245 -5.92 20.45 17.68
C HIS A 245 -6.77 20.80 16.46
N GLN A 246 -7.84 21.60 16.66
CA GLN A 246 -8.74 22.06 15.59
C GLN A 246 -9.24 20.95 14.64
N GLY A 247 -9.54 19.76 15.18
CA GLY A 247 -10.00 18.60 14.39
C GLY A 247 -8.89 17.79 13.69
N HIS A 248 -7.64 18.23 13.79
CA HIS A 248 -6.48 17.48 13.31
C HIS A 248 -5.87 16.61 14.40
N LEU A 249 -5.42 15.42 14.01
CA LEU A 249 -4.69 14.51 14.87
C LEU A 249 -3.19 14.67 14.60
N LEU A 250 -2.42 14.98 15.61
CA LEU A 250 -0.97 14.90 15.61
C LEU A 250 -0.53 13.75 16.51
N ILE A 251 0.23 12.82 15.96
CA ILE A 251 0.68 11.63 16.65
C ILE A 251 2.20 11.70 16.79
N ALA A 252 2.69 11.63 18.02
CA ALA A 252 4.11 11.66 18.33
C ALA A 252 4.48 10.45 19.20
N ASN A 253 5.68 9.92 18.99
CA ASN A 253 6.25 8.94 19.92
C ASN A 253 6.71 9.70 21.16
N SER A 254 6.21 9.33 22.33
CA SER A 254 6.79 9.77 23.57
C SER A 254 8.06 8.94 23.86
N THR A 255 9.17 9.31 23.23
CA THR A 255 10.46 8.97 23.84
C THR A 255 10.57 9.91 25.05
N PRO A 256 10.68 9.43 26.29
CA PRO A 256 10.99 10.33 27.39
C PRO A 256 12.32 11.00 27.04
N LEU A 257 12.28 12.29 26.77
CA LEU A 257 13.48 13.10 26.81
C LEU A 257 13.92 13.05 28.27
N ASN A 258 14.87 12.17 28.59
CA ASN A 258 15.64 12.30 29.80
C ASN A 258 16.39 13.63 29.68
N PHE A 259 15.76 14.70 30.08
CA PHE A 259 16.47 15.88 30.55
C PHE A 259 17.15 15.42 31.84
N ALA A 260 18.33 14.77 31.70
CA ALA A 260 19.23 14.62 32.80
C ALA A 260 19.48 16.03 33.29
N ASP A 261 19.23 16.22 34.59
CA ASP A 261 19.50 17.43 35.34
C ASP A 261 20.90 17.98 35.04
N ASP A 262 21.00 18.86 34.04
CA ASP A 262 22.13 19.78 33.93
C ASP A 262 21.93 20.97 34.89
N ASN A 263 21.80 20.66 36.17
CA ASN A 263 21.89 21.63 37.24
C ASN A 263 23.20 21.42 37.99
N LYS A 264 24.31 21.70 37.29
CA LYS A 264 25.62 21.94 37.89
C LYS A 264 26.23 23.17 37.21
N TRP A 265 25.91 24.33 37.82
CA TRP A 265 26.77 25.53 37.77
C TRP A 265 26.92 26.05 39.19
#